data_93ceb05a0d446e749b1be9cc191b8519
#
_entry.id   93ceb05a0d446e749b1be9cc191b8519
#
_cell.length_a   1.000
_cell.length_b   1.000
_cell.length_c   1.000
_cell.angle_alpha   90.00
_cell.angle_beta   90.00
_cell.angle_gamma   90.00
#
_symmetry.space_group_name_H-M   'P 1'
#
loop_
_entity.id
_entity.type
_entity.pdbx_description
1 polymer ?
#
loop_
_entity_poly.entity_id
_entity_poly.type
_entity_poly.pdbx_seq_one_letter_code
_entity_poly.pdbx_strand_id
1 'polypeptide(L)'
;MRKSALAQFRQLCCLGLGGPAVMPSLLSVTHQLVCCESNAFFWSDERGGLAGFLPEYVVPEVVDAVLGHFEGLVERTLPLSFGATMRRGKPVGNLLPLFEKRFYRGPVYNLIYRPYDLHHAIDVVVRERDGGMGLGALVVGRSRKQPEFSATELGELQRLVPYLAHALCPRNEAAMTDFVDSGACGLVILTRSAKAVFASARAREILQLAAAGGGAREGSQTPAFRSRALQRVYDRLVCIFEEGDAEPPVVEQHTPAGRFVYRAHWLDPEKTGEGALVGVVVQYQEPTSLVMVRRMHTLGLSAKQKEVGLLLAQDQSFESIAATLHISVTTAKDYAQRIYRKVNVHSKDELMRALR
;
A
#
# COMPACT_ATOMS: atom_id res chain seq x y z
N MET A 1 7.95 12.11 19.42
CA MET A 1 7.07 11.48 18.41
C MET A 1 7.77 11.28 17.07
N ARG A 2 8.30 12.33 16.41
CA ARG A 2 8.97 12.21 15.08
C ARG A 2 10.11 11.17 15.00
N LYS A 3 10.96 11.04 16.03
CA LYS A 3 12.07 10.04 16.02
C LYS A 3 11.57 8.59 15.96
N SER A 4 10.49 8.26 16.65
CA SER A 4 9.88 6.91 16.64
C SER A 4 9.25 6.61 15.27
N ALA A 5 8.51 7.57 14.69
CA ALA A 5 7.90 7.43 13.38
C ALA A 5 8.96 7.25 12.27
N LEU A 6 10.08 7.98 12.33
CA LEU A 6 11.18 7.82 11.39
C LEU A 6 11.84 6.44 11.52
N ALA A 7 12.00 5.93 12.74
CA ALA A 7 12.52 4.58 12.96
C ALA A 7 11.58 3.52 12.37
N GLN A 8 10.26 3.67 12.58
CA GLN A 8 9.26 2.80 12.00
C GLN A 8 9.28 2.85 10.47
N PHE A 9 9.31 4.04 9.88
CA PHE A 9 9.39 4.23 8.43
C PHE A 9 10.60 3.51 7.84
N ARG A 10 11.78 3.66 8.45
CA ARG A 10 13.01 3.00 8.03
C ARG A 10 12.91 1.48 8.12
N GLN A 11 12.37 0.95 9.23
CA GLN A 11 12.20 -0.49 9.41
C GLN A 11 11.25 -1.09 8.37
N LEU A 12 10.12 -0.42 8.09
CA LEU A 12 9.20 -0.84 7.02
C LEU A 12 9.90 -0.89 5.66
N CYS A 13 10.67 0.15 5.32
CA CYS A 13 11.43 0.18 4.07
C CYS A 13 12.49 -0.93 3.95
N CYS A 14 13.02 -1.42 5.08
CA CYS A 14 14.08 -2.42 5.10
C CYS A 14 13.58 -3.87 5.22
N LEU A 15 12.26 -4.12 5.17
CA LEU A 15 11.69 -5.48 5.25
C LEU A 15 11.99 -6.35 4.03
N GLY A 16 12.35 -5.76 2.88
CA GLY A 16 12.59 -6.49 1.64
C GLY A 16 11.34 -7.06 0.97
N LEU A 17 10.14 -6.63 1.39
CA LEU A 17 8.84 -7.10 0.87
C LEU A 17 8.46 -6.47 -0.47
N GLY A 18 9.14 -5.40 -0.89
CA GLY A 18 8.76 -4.59 -2.05
C GLY A 18 7.74 -3.49 -1.73
N GLY A 19 7.74 -2.45 -2.58
CA GLY A 19 6.94 -1.24 -2.40
C GLY A 19 5.45 -1.50 -2.17
N PRO A 20 4.77 -2.29 -3.00
CA PRO A 20 3.33 -2.51 -2.88
C PRO A 20 2.89 -3.07 -1.52
N ALA A 21 3.67 -3.98 -0.90
CA ALA A 21 3.35 -4.54 0.41
C ALA A 21 3.46 -3.52 1.55
N VAL A 22 4.53 -2.72 1.54
CA VAL A 22 4.82 -1.80 2.65
C VAL A 22 4.16 -0.43 2.50
N MET A 23 3.76 -0.06 1.27
CA MET A 23 3.25 1.28 0.97
C MET A 23 2.05 1.71 1.81
N PRO A 24 1.02 0.87 2.05
CA PRO A 24 -0.09 1.27 2.92
C PRO A 24 0.37 1.72 4.31
N SER A 25 1.33 0.99 4.89
CA SER A 25 1.90 1.34 6.19
C SER A 25 2.80 2.58 6.13
N LEU A 26 3.55 2.77 5.05
CA LEU A 26 4.38 3.97 4.84
C LEU A 26 3.54 5.23 4.70
N LEU A 27 2.42 5.16 3.94
CA LEU A 27 1.48 6.27 3.81
C LEU A 27 0.92 6.67 5.18
N SER A 28 0.46 5.70 5.98
CA SER A 28 -0.04 5.95 7.34
C SER A 28 1.01 6.57 8.27
N VAL A 29 2.27 6.11 8.22
CA VAL A 29 3.36 6.68 9.05
C VAL A 29 3.77 8.07 8.59
N THR A 30 3.55 8.42 7.32
CA THR A 30 3.90 9.75 6.78
C THR A 30 3.21 10.89 7.52
N HIS A 31 1.97 10.72 7.97
CA HIS A 31 1.26 11.73 8.80
C HIS A 31 1.95 12.04 10.13
N GLN A 32 2.70 11.09 10.69
CA GLN A 32 3.46 11.30 11.93
C GLN A 32 4.79 12.03 11.68
N LEU A 33 5.26 12.02 10.44
CA LEU A 33 6.50 12.69 10.02
C LEU A 33 6.25 14.11 9.53
N VAL A 34 5.24 14.26 8.67
CA VAL A 34 4.84 15.54 8.11
C VAL A 34 3.33 15.70 8.26
N CYS A 35 2.90 16.83 8.83
CA CYS A 35 1.48 17.11 8.93
C CYS A 35 0.88 17.25 7.53
N CYS A 36 -0.05 16.38 7.17
CA CYS A 36 -0.76 16.39 5.89
C CYS A 36 -2.19 15.89 6.07
N GLU A 37 -3.08 16.24 5.15
CA GLU A 37 -4.47 15.77 5.13
C GLU A 37 -4.58 14.42 4.44
N SER A 38 -3.82 14.24 3.36
CA SER A 38 -3.88 13.06 2.50
C SER A 38 -2.52 12.83 1.84
N ASN A 39 -2.25 11.58 1.51
CA ASN A 39 -1.10 11.20 0.73
C ASN A 39 -1.43 10.02 -0.19
N ALA A 40 -0.62 9.85 -1.23
CA ALA A 40 -0.74 8.77 -2.19
C ALA A 40 0.62 8.44 -2.79
N PHE A 41 0.80 7.20 -3.23
CA PHE A 41 1.98 6.80 -3.99
C PHE A 41 1.60 6.43 -5.43
N PHE A 42 2.37 6.95 -6.38
CA PHE A 42 2.22 6.72 -7.81
C PHE A 42 3.43 5.95 -8.32
N TRP A 43 3.23 4.74 -8.85
CA TRP A 43 4.29 3.93 -9.46
C TRP A 43 4.53 4.35 -10.91
N SER A 44 5.80 4.35 -11.31
CA SER A 44 6.22 4.59 -12.68
C SER A 44 6.46 3.27 -13.42
N ASP A 45 6.14 3.24 -14.70
CA ASP A 45 6.59 2.18 -15.61
C ASP A 45 8.01 2.45 -16.12
N GLU A 46 8.57 1.53 -16.90
CA GLU A 46 9.92 1.62 -17.49
C GLU A 46 10.08 2.81 -18.45
N ARG A 47 8.98 3.39 -18.95
CA ARG A 47 8.97 4.55 -19.85
C ARG A 47 8.74 5.87 -19.12
N GLY A 48 8.52 5.81 -17.81
CA GLY A 48 8.18 6.97 -16.99
C GLY A 48 6.71 7.34 -17.03
N GLY A 49 5.85 6.48 -17.58
CA GLY A 49 4.40 6.59 -17.51
C GLY A 49 3.84 6.12 -16.16
N LEU A 50 2.56 6.38 -15.91
CA LEU A 50 1.88 5.90 -14.71
C LEU A 50 1.60 4.40 -14.83
N ALA A 51 2.22 3.61 -13.96
CA ALA A 51 1.96 2.17 -13.84
C ALA A 51 0.79 1.84 -12.90
N GLY A 52 0.57 2.65 -11.89
CA GLY A 52 -0.49 2.49 -10.91
C GLY A 52 -0.38 3.50 -9.79
N PHE A 53 -1.40 3.58 -8.94
CA PHE A 53 -1.33 4.43 -7.76
C PHE A 53 -2.09 3.81 -6.58
N LEU A 54 -1.68 4.19 -5.38
CA LEU A 54 -2.31 3.81 -4.13
C LEU A 54 -2.56 5.08 -3.31
N PRO A 55 -3.80 5.54 -3.17
CA PRO A 55 -4.14 6.57 -2.20
C PRO A 55 -4.21 5.94 -0.80
N GLU A 56 -3.98 6.74 0.22
CA GLU A 56 -4.11 6.29 1.61
C GLU A 56 -5.55 5.84 1.93
N TYR A 57 -6.53 6.56 1.41
CA TYR A 57 -7.95 6.18 1.46
C TYR A 57 -8.58 6.33 0.08
N VAL A 58 -9.51 5.45 -0.22
CA VAL A 58 -10.12 5.34 -1.55
C VAL A 58 -11.34 6.26 -1.66
N VAL A 59 -11.28 7.22 -2.58
CA VAL A 59 -12.43 7.97 -3.09
C VAL A 59 -12.73 7.41 -4.47
N PRO A 60 -13.81 6.64 -4.65
CA PRO A 60 -14.05 5.88 -5.88
C PRO A 60 -14.05 6.74 -7.15
N GLU A 61 -14.67 7.91 -7.09
CA GLU A 61 -14.79 8.84 -8.21
C GLU A 61 -13.41 9.36 -8.65
N VAL A 62 -12.48 9.54 -7.70
CA VAL A 62 -11.10 9.96 -7.99
C VAL A 62 -10.31 8.80 -8.59
N VAL A 63 -10.45 7.59 -8.05
CA VAL A 63 -9.78 6.40 -8.59
C VAL A 63 -10.19 6.17 -10.04
N ASP A 64 -11.49 6.22 -10.33
CA ASP A 64 -12.01 6.07 -11.68
C ASP A 64 -11.54 7.20 -12.62
N ALA A 65 -11.49 8.44 -12.14
CA ALA A 65 -10.98 9.58 -12.91
C ALA A 65 -9.48 9.45 -13.22
N VAL A 66 -8.68 9.02 -12.25
CA VAL A 66 -7.23 8.83 -12.44
C VAL A 66 -6.96 7.68 -13.40
N LEU A 67 -7.56 6.50 -13.18
CA LEU A 67 -7.31 5.32 -14.01
C LEU A 67 -7.93 5.42 -15.41
N GLY A 68 -9.11 6.05 -15.54
CA GLY A 68 -9.84 6.15 -16.81
C GLY A 68 -9.39 7.30 -17.72
N HIS A 69 -8.85 8.37 -17.15
CA HIS A 69 -8.60 9.61 -17.88
C HIS A 69 -7.22 10.23 -17.66
N PHE A 70 -6.30 9.50 -16.99
CA PHE A 70 -5.01 10.05 -16.60
C PHE A 70 -4.24 10.63 -17.77
N GLU A 71 -4.05 9.88 -18.86
CA GLU A 71 -3.28 10.34 -20.02
C GLU A 71 -3.97 11.49 -20.78
N GLY A 72 -5.32 11.43 -20.91
CA GLY A 72 -6.06 12.42 -21.68
C GLY A 72 -6.28 13.72 -20.92
N LEU A 73 -6.68 13.66 -19.66
CA LEU A 73 -7.07 14.82 -18.87
C LEU A 73 -5.97 15.26 -17.90
N VAL A 74 -5.44 14.32 -17.11
CA VAL A 74 -4.50 14.64 -16.03
C VAL A 74 -3.14 15.02 -16.61
N GLU A 75 -2.61 14.19 -17.51
CA GLU A 75 -1.27 14.39 -18.10
C GLU A 75 -1.17 15.68 -18.91
N ARG A 76 -2.26 16.08 -19.62
CA ARG A 76 -2.29 17.31 -20.41
C ARG A 76 -2.61 18.57 -19.62
N THR A 77 -3.30 18.43 -18.47
CA THR A 77 -3.80 19.58 -17.72
C THR A 77 -2.88 19.95 -16.56
N LEU A 78 -2.10 19.00 -16.03
CA LEU A 78 -1.12 19.30 -14.99
C LEU A 78 0.00 20.20 -15.55
N PRO A 79 0.45 21.20 -14.78
CA PRO A 79 1.54 22.09 -15.17
C PRO A 79 2.85 21.34 -15.47
N LEU A 80 3.02 20.19 -14.84
CA LEU A 80 4.12 19.28 -15.08
C LEU A 80 3.57 17.87 -15.23
N SER A 81 3.79 17.24 -16.37
CA SER A 81 3.33 15.87 -16.60
C SER A 81 4.04 14.88 -15.67
N PHE A 82 3.38 13.75 -15.39
CA PHE A 82 3.97 12.70 -14.55
C PHE A 82 5.33 12.26 -15.10
N GLY A 83 5.43 12.01 -16.43
CA GLY A 83 6.68 11.64 -17.08
C GLY A 83 7.76 12.72 -16.96
N ALA A 84 7.39 14.01 -17.04
CA ALA A 84 8.34 15.11 -16.81
C ALA A 84 8.77 15.17 -15.33
N THR A 85 7.88 14.90 -14.40
CA THR A 85 8.19 14.78 -12.98
C THR A 85 9.16 13.62 -12.72
N MET A 86 8.93 12.47 -13.34
CA MET A 86 9.84 11.32 -13.24
C MET A 86 11.25 11.60 -13.78
N ARG A 87 11.40 12.50 -14.75
CA ARG A 87 12.71 12.91 -15.30
C ARG A 87 13.35 14.09 -14.56
N ARG A 88 12.59 14.82 -13.72
CA ARG A 88 13.10 16.00 -13.00
C ARG A 88 14.25 15.64 -12.06
N GLY A 89 15.31 16.49 -12.04
CA GLY A 89 16.49 16.24 -11.22
C GLY A 89 16.27 16.39 -9.71
N LYS A 90 15.34 17.26 -9.27
CA LYS A 90 15.07 17.49 -7.86
C LYS A 90 14.16 16.39 -7.29
N PRO A 91 14.58 15.71 -6.21
CA PRO A 91 13.78 14.62 -5.63
C PRO A 91 12.51 15.11 -4.91
N VAL A 92 12.47 16.35 -4.44
CA VAL A 92 11.29 16.93 -3.78
C VAL A 92 10.90 18.22 -4.47
N GLY A 93 9.64 18.33 -4.84
CA GLY A 93 9.09 19.48 -5.54
C GLY A 93 7.81 20.00 -4.92
N ASN A 94 7.76 21.31 -4.65
CA ASN A 94 6.53 21.99 -4.34
C ASN A 94 5.76 22.22 -5.66
N LEU A 95 4.56 21.67 -5.76
CA LEU A 95 3.72 21.82 -6.96
C LEU A 95 2.94 23.14 -6.98
N LEU A 96 2.73 23.76 -5.82
CA LEU A 96 1.93 24.97 -5.69
C LEU A 96 2.36 26.12 -6.63
N PRO A 97 3.66 26.45 -6.80
CA PRO A 97 4.09 27.49 -7.73
C PRO A 97 3.74 27.23 -9.20
N LEU A 98 3.42 25.96 -9.51
CA LEU A 98 3.03 25.55 -10.87
C LEU A 98 1.52 25.69 -11.09
N PHE A 99 0.72 25.85 -10.03
CA PHE A 99 -0.72 25.93 -10.09
C PHE A 99 -1.17 27.38 -10.29
N GLU A 100 -1.53 27.73 -11.53
CA GLU A 100 -2.14 29.01 -11.85
C GLU A 100 -3.61 29.06 -11.38
N LYS A 101 -4.19 30.27 -11.28
CA LYS A 101 -5.61 30.44 -10.89
C LYS A 101 -6.58 29.61 -11.72
N ARG A 102 -6.28 29.38 -13.01
CA ARG A 102 -7.06 28.54 -13.92
C ARG A 102 -7.09 27.07 -13.51
N PHE A 103 -6.00 26.54 -12.89
CA PHE A 103 -5.93 25.16 -12.41
C PHE A 103 -7.03 24.88 -11.38
N TYR A 104 -7.20 25.76 -10.39
CA TYR A 104 -8.21 25.60 -9.34
C TYR A 104 -9.66 25.68 -9.83
N ARG A 105 -9.89 26.15 -11.07
CA ARG A 105 -11.20 26.14 -11.74
C ARG A 105 -11.34 24.99 -12.73
N GLY A 106 -10.26 24.28 -13.01
CA GLY A 106 -10.18 23.21 -14.00
C GLY A 106 -10.76 21.89 -13.53
N PRO A 107 -11.01 20.96 -14.47
CA PRO A 107 -11.60 19.66 -14.17
C PRO A 107 -10.67 18.80 -13.30
N VAL A 108 -9.37 18.84 -13.50
CA VAL A 108 -8.41 18.04 -12.71
C VAL A 108 -8.48 18.40 -11.23
N TYR A 109 -8.49 19.70 -10.90
CA TYR A 109 -8.62 20.12 -9.51
C TYR A 109 -9.94 19.65 -8.91
N ASN A 110 -11.06 19.87 -9.60
CA ASN A 110 -12.38 19.55 -9.07
C ASN A 110 -12.66 18.04 -8.97
N LEU A 111 -12.12 17.22 -9.88
CA LEU A 111 -12.33 15.76 -9.89
C LEU A 111 -11.32 14.99 -9.04
N ILE A 112 -10.09 15.49 -8.91
CA ILE A 112 -9.01 14.72 -8.26
C ILE A 112 -8.56 15.37 -6.96
N TYR A 113 -8.21 16.65 -6.95
CA TYR A 113 -7.61 17.29 -5.78
C TYR A 113 -8.66 17.67 -4.73
N ARG A 114 -9.79 18.25 -5.14
CA ARG A 114 -10.83 18.72 -4.25
C ARG A 114 -11.49 17.63 -3.40
N PRO A 115 -11.79 16.43 -3.90
CA PRO A 115 -12.35 15.35 -3.08
C PRO A 115 -11.42 14.88 -1.94
N TYR A 116 -10.11 15.06 -2.09
CA TYR A 116 -9.12 14.81 -1.04
C TYR A 116 -8.76 16.06 -0.22
N ASP A 117 -9.49 17.18 -0.40
CA ASP A 117 -9.19 18.50 0.20
C ASP A 117 -7.74 18.96 -0.03
N LEU A 118 -7.17 18.65 -1.20
CA LEU A 118 -5.79 18.99 -1.55
C LEU A 118 -5.73 20.39 -2.17
N HIS A 119 -5.01 21.31 -1.51
CA HIS A 119 -4.74 22.65 -2.02
C HIS A 119 -3.24 22.90 -2.18
N HIS A 120 -2.44 22.50 -1.20
CA HIS A 120 -0.99 22.51 -1.25
C HIS A 120 -0.51 21.07 -1.49
N ALA A 121 0.34 20.86 -2.47
CA ALA A 121 0.84 19.54 -2.80
C ALA A 121 2.35 19.54 -3.03
N ILE A 122 2.99 18.49 -2.54
CA ILE A 122 4.41 18.19 -2.76
C ILE A 122 4.50 16.82 -3.40
N ASP A 123 5.38 16.69 -4.38
CA ASP A 123 5.82 15.41 -4.91
C ASP A 123 7.22 15.07 -4.42
N VAL A 124 7.39 13.85 -3.94
CA VAL A 124 8.66 13.26 -3.55
C VAL A 124 8.99 12.17 -4.55
N VAL A 125 9.84 12.50 -5.53
CA VAL A 125 10.23 11.57 -6.60
C VAL A 125 11.28 10.59 -6.08
N VAL A 126 11.01 9.31 -6.22
CA VAL A 126 11.90 8.22 -5.85
C VAL A 126 12.57 7.69 -7.10
N ARG A 127 13.90 7.54 -7.08
CA ARG A 127 14.73 7.06 -8.20
C ARG A 127 15.59 5.89 -7.77
N GLU A 128 16.07 5.13 -8.74
CA GLU A 128 17.17 4.20 -8.51
C GLU A 128 18.44 4.93 -8.06
N ARG A 129 19.34 4.20 -7.40
CA ARG A 129 20.59 4.77 -6.84
C ARG A 129 21.47 5.42 -7.90
N ASP A 130 21.44 4.92 -9.10
CA ASP A 130 22.29 5.37 -10.20
C ASP A 130 21.73 6.58 -10.97
N GLY A 131 20.69 7.21 -10.44
CA GLY A 131 20.10 8.43 -11.02
C GLY A 131 19.24 8.19 -12.27
N GLY A 132 18.82 6.95 -12.51
CA GLY A 132 17.96 6.56 -13.62
C GLY A 132 16.55 7.17 -13.58
N MET A 133 15.64 6.58 -14.35
CA MET A 133 14.24 6.96 -14.38
C MET A 133 13.62 6.87 -12.98
N GLY A 134 12.64 7.72 -12.67
CA GLY A 134 11.91 7.65 -11.42
C GLY A 134 11.15 6.34 -11.27
N LEU A 135 11.24 5.71 -10.11
CA LEU A 135 10.47 4.51 -9.72
C LEU A 135 9.02 4.84 -9.36
N GLY A 136 8.79 6.08 -8.97
CA GLY A 136 7.49 6.60 -8.57
C GLY A 136 7.58 7.89 -7.78
N ALA A 137 6.43 8.38 -7.31
CA ALA A 137 6.33 9.58 -6.50
C ALA A 137 5.37 9.41 -5.33
N LEU A 138 5.81 9.81 -4.14
CA LEU A 138 4.94 10.04 -3.00
C LEU A 138 4.39 11.47 -3.11
N VAL A 139 3.08 11.60 -3.24
CA VAL A 139 2.40 12.90 -3.22
C VAL A 139 1.83 13.12 -1.83
N VAL A 140 2.14 14.27 -1.24
CA VAL A 140 1.69 14.68 0.09
C VAL A 140 0.92 15.98 -0.05
N GLY A 141 -0.28 16.05 0.53
CA GLY A 141 -1.17 17.18 0.35
C GLY A 141 -1.74 17.76 1.64
N ARG A 142 -2.05 19.06 1.59
CA ARG A 142 -2.71 19.83 2.65
C ARG A 142 -3.92 20.57 2.13
N SER A 143 -4.87 20.78 3.03
CA SER A 143 -6.03 21.62 2.75
C SER A 143 -5.65 23.10 2.63
N ARG A 144 -6.56 23.89 2.07
CA ARG A 144 -6.40 25.35 2.00
C ARG A 144 -6.31 26.02 3.37
N LYS A 145 -6.80 25.37 4.41
CA LYS A 145 -6.79 25.91 5.79
C LYS A 145 -5.43 25.76 6.46
N GLN A 146 -4.57 24.94 5.93
CA GLN A 146 -3.22 24.73 6.47
C GLN A 146 -2.18 25.59 5.74
N PRO A 147 -1.06 25.92 6.41
CA PRO A 147 0.02 26.65 5.78
C PRO A 147 0.71 25.80 4.69
N GLU A 148 1.37 26.44 3.76
CA GLU A 148 2.28 25.80 2.82
C GLU A 148 3.36 24.99 3.56
N PHE A 149 3.92 24.01 2.86
CA PHE A 149 5.02 23.23 3.41
C PHE A 149 6.28 24.08 3.54
N SER A 150 6.87 24.05 4.71
CA SER A 150 8.11 24.78 5.01
C SER A 150 9.33 24.11 4.38
N ALA A 151 10.42 24.86 4.20
CA ALA A 151 11.70 24.33 3.74
C ALA A 151 12.24 23.19 4.64
N THR A 152 11.96 23.24 5.95
CA THR A 152 12.33 22.18 6.90
C THR A 152 11.58 20.90 6.60
N GLU A 153 10.29 20.95 6.33
CA GLU A 153 9.46 19.77 6.00
C GLU A 153 9.85 19.19 4.64
N LEU A 154 10.17 20.03 3.66
CA LEU A 154 10.74 19.59 2.38
C LEU A 154 12.05 18.83 2.59
N GLY A 155 12.94 19.33 3.46
CA GLY A 155 14.19 18.64 3.81
C GLY A 155 13.96 17.33 4.57
N GLU A 156 12.95 17.26 5.43
CA GLU A 156 12.56 16.01 6.12
C GLU A 156 12.06 14.97 5.10
N LEU A 157 11.19 15.35 4.16
CA LEU A 157 10.72 14.46 3.09
C LEU A 157 11.85 13.98 2.19
N GLN A 158 12.80 14.86 1.85
CA GLN A 158 13.96 14.49 1.04
C GLN A 158 14.82 13.41 1.70
N ARG A 159 14.92 13.39 3.03
CA ARG A 159 15.63 12.35 3.79
C ARG A 159 14.95 10.98 3.73
N LEU A 160 13.68 10.90 3.35
CA LEU A 160 12.95 9.64 3.19
C LEU A 160 13.25 8.97 1.84
N VAL A 161 13.67 9.72 0.83
CA VAL A 161 13.89 9.22 -0.55
C VAL A 161 14.78 7.98 -0.62
N PRO A 162 15.95 7.90 0.04
CA PRO A 162 16.80 6.71 -0.01
C PRO A 162 16.13 5.45 0.57
N TYR A 163 15.29 5.62 1.60
CA TYR A 163 14.55 4.51 2.20
C TYR A 163 13.42 4.04 1.30
N LEU A 164 12.67 4.97 0.69
CA LEU A 164 11.66 4.65 -0.31
C LEU A 164 12.27 3.92 -1.51
N ALA A 165 13.40 4.41 -2.04
CA ALA A 165 14.11 3.74 -3.12
C ALA A 165 14.51 2.30 -2.76
N HIS A 166 14.95 2.08 -1.51
CA HIS A 166 15.26 0.75 -1.02
C HIS A 166 14.01 -0.15 -0.94
N ALA A 167 12.88 0.39 -0.48
CA ALA A 167 11.63 -0.35 -0.38
C ALA A 167 11.04 -0.73 -1.74
N LEU A 168 11.22 0.13 -2.76
CA LEU A 168 10.70 -0.11 -4.12
C LEU A 168 11.51 -1.14 -4.91
N CYS A 169 12.77 -1.40 -4.51
CA CYS A 169 13.62 -2.41 -5.13
C CYS A 169 13.55 -3.72 -4.32
N PRO A 170 12.67 -4.66 -4.66
CA PRO A 170 12.53 -5.92 -3.92
C PRO A 170 13.82 -6.73 -4.03
N ARG A 171 14.32 -7.22 -2.90
CA ARG A 171 15.56 -8.00 -2.83
C ARG A 171 15.36 -9.44 -2.41
N ASN A 172 14.15 -9.81 -1.96
CA ASN A 172 13.95 -11.13 -1.37
C ASN A 172 12.52 -11.64 -1.59
N GLU A 173 12.32 -12.46 -2.61
CA GLU A 173 11.04 -13.15 -2.87
C GLU A 173 10.68 -14.12 -1.71
N ALA A 174 11.67 -14.66 -0.99
CA ALA A 174 11.45 -15.52 0.16
C ALA A 174 10.80 -14.80 1.35
N ALA A 175 10.85 -13.46 1.42
CA ALA A 175 10.23 -12.69 2.50
C ALA A 175 8.68 -12.67 2.43
N MET A 176 8.08 -13.12 1.32
CA MET A 176 6.62 -13.15 1.09
C MET A 176 6.03 -14.57 1.13
N THR A 177 6.57 -15.45 1.95
CA THR A 177 6.10 -16.85 2.04
C THR A 177 5.08 -17.09 3.15
N ASP A 178 5.05 -16.26 4.18
CA ASP A 178 4.16 -16.41 5.34
C ASP A 178 3.18 -15.22 5.43
N PHE A 179 1.88 -15.52 5.47
CA PHE A 179 0.81 -14.53 5.49
C PHE A 179 -0.11 -14.76 6.68
N VAL A 180 -0.62 -13.68 7.24
CA VAL A 180 -1.65 -13.70 8.30
C VAL A 180 -2.90 -12.98 7.81
N ASP A 181 -4.05 -13.40 8.33
CA ASP A 181 -5.31 -12.70 8.05
C ASP A 181 -5.22 -11.27 8.63
N SER A 182 -5.40 -10.29 7.77
CA SER A 182 -5.41 -8.88 8.18
C SER A 182 -6.72 -8.48 8.89
N GLY A 183 -7.73 -9.35 8.89
CA GLY A 183 -9.11 -9.04 9.28
C GLY A 183 -9.83 -8.16 8.25
N ALA A 184 -9.18 -7.80 7.15
CA ALA A 184 -9.81 -7.01 6.09
C ALA A 184 -10.63 -7.91 5.18
N CYS A 185 -11.96 -7.69 5.19
CA CYS A 185 -12.93 -8.41 4.39
C CYS A 185 -13.88 -7.42 3.71
N GLY A 186 -14.17 -7.64 2.43
CA GLY A 186 -15.09 -6.83 1.65
C GLY A 186 -16.03 -7.68 0.80
N LEU A 187 -17.14 -7.09 0.38
CA LEU A 187 -18.16 -7.73 -0.45
C LEU A 187 -18.31 -6.98 -1.78
N VAL A 188 -18.32 -7.75 -2.87
CA VAL A 188 -18.66 -7.30 -4.22
C VAL A 188 -19.89 -8.06 -4.69
N ILE A 189 -20.86 -7.38 -5.27
CA ILE A 189 -22.02 -8.01 -5.89
C ILE A 189 -21.90 -7.91 -7.42
N LEU A 190 -22.00 -9.05 -8.08
CA LEU A 190 -21.93 -9.17 -9.53
C LEU A 190 -23.29 -9.56 -10.10
N THR A 191 -23.57 -9.10 -11.31
CA THR A 191 -24.67 -9.60 -12.15
C THR A 191 -24.32 -10.97 -12.72
N ARG A 192 -25.29 -11.63 -13.38
CA ARG A 192 -25.09 -12.86 -14.16
C ARG A 192 -24.12 -12.69 -15.36
N SER A 193 -23.80 -11.45 -15.75
CA SER A 193 -22.79 -11.16 -16.77
C SER A 193 -21.44 -10.77 -16.16
N ALA A 194 -21.15 -11.14 -14.90
CA ALA A 194 -19.95 -10.83 -14.16
C ALA A 194 -19.65 -9.32 -13.98
N LYS A 195 -20.64 -8.45 -14.19
CA LYS A 195 -20.49 -7.01 -14.02
C LYS A 195 -20.72 -6.65 -12.55
N ALA A 196 -19.77 -5.96 -11.92
CA ALA A 196 -19.93 -5.44 -10.58
C ALA A 196 -20.99 -4.34 -10.53
N VAL A 197 -21.99 -4.50 -9.64
CA VAL A 197 -23.09 -3.53 -9.42
C VAL A 197 -22.97 -2.85 -8.06
N PHE A 198 -22.48 -3.56 -7.05
CA PHE A 198 -22.22 -3.02 -5.72
C PHE A 198 -20.88 -3.51 -5.18
N ALA A 199 -20.25 -2.68 -4.38
CA ALA A 199 -19.06 -3.06 -3.61
C ALA A 199 -19.02 -2.26 -2.31
N SER A 200 -18.67 -2.94 -1.21
CA SER A 200 -18.39 -2.26 0.05
C SER A 200 -17.16 -1.37 -0.06
N ALA A 201 -17.04 -0.35 0.79
CA ALA A 201 -15.86 0.52 0.82
C ALA A 201 -14.58 -0.33 1.03
N ARG A 202 -14.65 -1.31 1.94
CA ARG A 202 -13.52 -2.21 2.22
C ARG A 202 -13.13 -3.09 1.02
N ALA A 203 -14.11 -3.55 0.22
CA ALA A 203 -13.81 -4.30 -1.00
C ALA A 203 -13.06 -3.43 -2.01
N ARG A 204 -13.42 -2.15 -2.16
CA ARG A 204 -12.72 -1.21 -3.05
C ARG A 204 -11.27 -1.01 -2.63
N GLU A 205 -11.02 -0.81 -1.34
CA GLU A 205 -9.65 -0.68 -0.78
C GLU A 205 -8.82 -1.93 -1.07
N ILE A 206 -9.36 -3.13 -0.79
CA ILE A 206 -8.68 -4.41 -1.01
C ILE A 206 -8.37 -4.61 -2.50
N LEU A 207 -9.33 -4.36 -3.38
CA LEU A 207 -9.15 -4.49 -4.83
C LEU A 207 -8.17 -3.48 -5.39
N GLN A 208 -8.17 -2.25 -4.87
CA GLN A 208 -7.18 -1.23 -5.23
C GLN A 208 -5.76 -1.65 -4.81
N LEU A 209 -5.63 -2.22 -3.62
CA LEU A 209 -4.34 -2.74 -3.15
C LEU A 209 -3.85 -3.93 -4.01
N ALA A 210 -4.76 -4.83 -4.37
CA ALA A 210 -4.44 -5.96 -5.25
C ALA A 210 -3.98 -5.49 -6.64
N ALA A 211 -4.61 -4.45 -7.18
CA ALA A 211 -4.26 -3.87 -8.48
C ALA A 211 -2.93 -3.11 -8.44
N ALA A 212 -2.64 -2.39 -7.35
CA ALA A 212 -1.40 -1.64 -7.19
C ALA A 212 -0.15 -2.55 -7.15
N GLY A 213 -0.30 -3.81 -6.74
CA GLY A 213 0.79 -4.80 -6.70
C GLY A 213 1.04 -5.53 -8.03
N GLY A 214 0.15 -5.43 -9.01
CA GLY A 214 0.34 -6.02 -10.33
C GLY A 214 1.28 -5.15 -11.17
N GLY A 215 2.48 -5.65 -11.48
CA GLY A 215 3.44 -4.93 -12.31
C GLY A 215 2.86 -4.55 -13.68
N ALA A 216 3.42 -3.53 -14.30
CA ALA A 216 3.02 -2.87 -15.55
C ALA A 216 2.85 -3.77 -16.80
N ARG A 217 2.97 -5.09 -16.69
CA ARG A 217 2.86 -6.03 -17.81
C ARG A 217 1.43 -6.36 -18.26
N GLU A 218 0.41 -5.99 -17.50
CA GLU A 218 -0.99 -6.25 -17.86
C GLU A 218 -1.77 -4.94 -17.79
N GLY A 219 -1.77 -4.16 -18.87
CA GLY A 219 -2.65 -3.02 -19.15
C GLY A 219 -3.24 -2.33 -17.89
N SER A 220 -2.45 -1.59 -17.14
CA SER A 220 -2.74 -1.14 -15.78
C SER A 220 -3.87 -0.11 -15.64
N GLN A 221 -4.64 0.10 -16.70
CA GLN A 221 -5.82 0.99 -16.73
C GLN A 221 -7.14 0.25 -16.49
N THR A 222 -7.09 -1.03 -16.08
CA THR A 222 -8.33 -1.76 -15.84
C THR A 222 -8.90 -1.33 -14.49
N PRO A 223 -10.15 -0.85 -14.42
CA PRO A 223 -10.82 -0.58 -13.15
C PRO A 223 -10.70 -1.78 -12.21
N ALA A 224 -10.44 -1.54 -10.92
CA ALA A 224 -10.20 -2.62 -9.93
C ALA A 224 -11.30 -3.71 -9.94
N PHE A 225 -12.52 -3.37 -10.38
CA PHE A 225 -13.65 -4.29 -10.53
C PHE A 225 -13.61 -5.18 -11.78
N ARG A 226 -12.66 -4.98 -12.71
CA ARG A 226 -12.41 -5.91 -13.84
C ARG A 226 -11.26 -6.85 -13.56
N SER A 227 -11.02 -7.16 -12.29
CA SER A 227 -9.99 -8.11 -11.86
C SER A 227 -10.21 -9.49 -12.49
N ARG A 228 -9.16 -10.06 -13.06
CA ARG A 228 -9.18 -11.46 -13.54
C ARG A 228 -9.55 -12.45 -12.44
N ALA A 229 -9.20 -12.14 -11.18
CA ALA A 229 -9.56 -12.99 -10.05
C ALA A 229 -11.07 -13.01 -9.80
N LEU A 230 -11.74 -11.86 -9.92
CA LEU A 230 -13.21 -11.77 -9.84
C LEU A 230 -13.88 -12.55 -10.98
N GLN A 231 -13.37 -12.42 -12.20
CA GLN A 231 -13.89 -13.19 -13.33
C GLN A 231 -13.71 -14.70 -13.12
N ARG A 232 -12.51 -15.13 -12.73
CA ARG A 232 -12.22 -16.56 -12.52
C ARG A 232 -13.07 -17.17 -11.41
N VAL A 233 -13.28 -16.47 -10.29
CA VAL A 233 -14.11 -17.02 -9.20
C VAL A 233 -15.59 -17.09 -9.61
N TYR A 234 -16.05 -16.14 -10.43
CA TYR A 234 -17.37 -16.14 -11.01
C TYR A 234 -17.54 -17.33 -11.97
N ASP A 235 -16.61 -17.51 -12.91
CA ASP A 235 -16.65 -18.61 -13.91
C ASP A 235 -16.68 -20.00 -13.23
N ARG A 236 -15.89 -20.19 -12.15
CA ARG A 236 -15.93 -21.44 -11.36
C ARG A 236 -17.31 -21.68 -10.73
N LEU A 237 -17.93 -20.63 -10.16
CA LEU A 237 -19.25 -20.75 -9.56
C LEU A 237 -20.32 -21.12 -10.62
N VAL A 238 -20.31 -20.44 -11.76
CA VAL A 238 -21.27 -20.69 -12.85
C VAL A 238 -21.09 -22.11 -13.38
N CYS A 239 -19.87 -22.55 -13.61
CA CYS A 239 -19.58 -23.91 -14.11
C CYS A 239 -20.15 -25.00 -13.17
N ILE A 240 -20.08 -24.82 -11.83
CA ILE A 240 -20.69 -25.77 -10.88
C ILE A 240 -22.22 -25.81 -11.05
N PHE A 241 -22.86 -24.68 -11.26
CA PHE A 241 -24.34 -24.60 -11.41
C PHE A 241 -24.83 -25.08 -12.80
N GLU A 242 -23.96 -25.10 -13.80
CA GLU A 242 -24.23 -25.69 -15.13
C GLU A 242 -23.85 -27.17 -15.20
N GLU A 243 -23.75 -27.84 -14.05
CA GLU A 243 -23.39 -29.27 -13.91
C GLU A 243 -22.01 -29.60 -14.50
N GLY A 244 -21.12 -28.61 -14.63
CA GLY A 244 -19.74 -28.79 -15.06
C GLY A 244 -18.82 -29.24 -13.92
N ASP A 245 -17.74 -29.93 -14.26
CA ASP A 245 -16.66 -30.25 -13.33
C ASP A 245 -15.78 -29.02 -13.14
N ALA A 246 -15.89 -28.38 -11.98
CA ALA A 246 -15.13 -27.18 -11.66
C ALA A 246 -14.53 -27.27 -10.26
N GLU A 247 -13.37 -26.62 -10.13
CA GLU A 247 -12.79 -26.38 -8.80
C GLU A 247 -13.73 -25.54 -7.93
N PRO A 248 -13.62 -25.62 -6.59
CA PRO A 248 -14.40 -24.79 -5.69
C PRO A 248 -14.33 -23.31 -6.10
N PRO A 249 -15.42 -22.51 -5.90
CA PRO A 249 -15.48 -21.12 -6.32
C PRO A 249 -14.66 -20.22 -5.36
N VAL A 250 -13.38 -20.57 -5.21
CA VAL A 250 -12.37 -19.87 -4.42
C VAL A 250 -11.15 -19.65 -5.30
N VAL A 251 -10.69 -18.41 -5.39
CA VAL A 251 -9.49 -18.04 -6.12
C VAL A 251 -8.53 -17.32 -5.18
N GLU A 252 -7.27 -17.72 -5.18
CA GLU A 252 -6.19 -17.05 -4.50
C GLU A 252 -5.36 -16.28 -5.52
N GLN A 253 -5.07 -15.02 -5.21
CA GLN A 253 -4.20 -14.18 -6.00
C GLN A 253 -3.03 -13.71 -5.12
N HIS A 254 -1.83 -14.03 -5.53
CA HIS A 254 -0.61 -13.50 -4.93
C HIS A 254 -0.13 -12.31 -5.75
N THR A 255 0.09 -11.19 -5.09
CA THR A 255 0.67 -9.98 -5.69
C THR A 255 1.81 -9.50 -4.80
N PRO A 256 2.66 -8.58 -5.28
CA PRO A 256 3.66 -7.95 -4.41
C PRO A 256 3.08 -7.20 -3.19
N ALA A 257 1.78 -6.94 -3.17
CA ALA A 257 1.11 -6.32 -2.01
C ALA A 257 0.70 -7.34 -0.93
N GLY A 258 0.59 -8.63 -1.27
CA GLY A 258 0.15 -9.68 -0.35
C GLY A 258 -0.68 -10.75 -1.05
N ARG A 259 -1.43 -11.51 -0.25
CA ARG A 259 -2.32 -12.59 -0.71
C ARG A 259 -3.77 -12.16 -0.59
N PHE A 260 -4.52 -12.36 -1.66
CA PHE A 260 -5.95 -12.01 -1.76
C PHE A 260 -6.75 -13.28 -2.03
N VAL A 261 -7.82 -13.49 -1.27
CA VAL A 261 -8.70 -14.66 -1.39
C VAL A 261 -10.08 -14.19 -1.77
N TYR A 262 -10.58 -14.71 -2.88
CA TYR A 262 -11.91 -14.42 -3.44
C TYR A 262 -12.77 -15.66 -3.29
N ARG A 263 -13.98 -15.52 -2.72
CA ARG A 263 -14.98 -16.60 -2.58
C ARG A 263 -16.30 -16.13 -3.16
N ALA A 264 -16.82 -16.88 -4.14
CA ALA A 264 -18.11 -16.56 -4.74
C ALA A 264 -19.24 -17.40 -4.15
N HIS A 265 -20.40 -16.78 -4.01
CA HIS A 265 -21.63 -17.39 -3.52
C HIS A 265 -22.80 -16.92 -4.38
N TRP A 266 -23.72 -17.85 -4.66
CA TRP A 266 -24.99 -17.52 -5.29
C TRP A 266 -25.84 -16.74 -4.27
N LEU A 267 -26.51 -15.69 -4.73
CA LEU A 267 -27.46 -14.93 -3.95
C LEU A 267 -28.83 -15.09 -4.59
N ASP A 268 -29.68 -15.85 -3.93
CA ASP A 268 -31.04 -16.04 -4.38
C ASP A 268 -31.91 -14.82 -4.00
N PRO A 269 -32.73 -14.32 -4.92
CA PRO A 269 -33.65 -13.24 -4.59
C PRO A 269 -34.74 -13.70 -3.65
N GLU A 270 -35.08 -12.90 -2.63
CA GLU A 270 -36.20 -13.18 -1.73
C GLU A 270 -37.56 -13.13 -2.46
N LYS A 271 -37.65 -12.46 -3.59
CA LYS A 271 -38.86 -12.34 -4.40
C LYS A 271 -38.68 -12.97 -5.77
N THR A 272 -39.68 -13.75 -6.19
CA THR A 272 -39.74 -14.31 -7.52
C THR A 272 -39.80 -13.20 -8.58
N GLY A 273 -38.86 -13.21 -9.54
CA GLY A 273 -38.80 -12.25 -10.65
C GLY A 273 -37.58 -11.33 -10.63
N GLU A 274 -36.84 -11.26 -9.55
CA GLU A 274 -35.54 -10.59 -9.52
C GLU A 274 -34.43 -11.54 -10.02
N GLY A 275 -33.50 -11.02 -10.79
CA GLY A 275 -32.38 -11.82 -11.32
C GLY A 275 -31.42 -12.23 -10.22
N ALA A 276 -30.99 -13.52 -10.22
CA ALA A 276 -29.99 -13.98 -9.29
C ALA A 276 -28.67 -13.17 -9.42
N LEU A 277 -28.06 -12.87 -8.31
CA LEU A 277 -26.79 -12.15 -8.21
C LEU A 277 -25.71 -13.07 -7.65
N VAL A 278 -24.46 -12.67 -7.80
CA VAL A 278 -23.32 -13.37 -7.21
C VAL A 278 -22.63 -12.45 -6.22
N GLY A 279 -22.56 -12.90 -4.97
CA GLY A 279 -21.77 -12.25 -3.93
C GLY A 279 -20.34 -12.79 -3.93
N VAL A 280 -19.34 -11.91 -4.04
CA VAL A 280 -17.93 -12.27 -3.91
C VAL A 280 -17.37 -11.65 -2.65
N VAL A 281 -16.97 -12.49 -1.71
CA VAL A 281 -16.22 -12.09 -0.52
C VAL A 281 -14.75 -12.01 -0.88
N VAL A 282 -14.13 -10.85 -0.64
CA VAL A 282 -12.71 -10.61 -0.87
C VAL A 282 -12.02 -10.41 0.47
N GLN A 283 -11.00 -11.22 0.76
CA GLN A 283 -10.19 -11.14 1.97
C GLN A 283 -8.75 -10.79 1.62
N TYR A 284 -8.12 -9.98 2.46
CA TYR A 284 -6.71 -9.63 2.33
C TYR A 284 -5.88 -10.26 3.44
N GLN A 285 -4.80 -10.90 3.07
CA GLN A 285 -3.80 -11.48 3.96
C GLN A 285 -2.47 -10.74 3.80
N GLU A 286 -1.94 -10.28 4.91
CA GLU A 286 -0.71 -9.48 4.95
C GLU A 286 0.52 -10.36 5.18
N PRO A 287 1.70 -9.96 4.66
CA PRO A 287 2.95 -10.58 5.05
C PRO A 287 3.16 -10.50 6.58
N THR A 288 3.45 -11.62 7.20
CA THR A 288 3.61 -11.74 8.67
C THR A 288 4.65 -10.76 9.20
N SER A 289 5.77 -10.58 8.51
CA SER A 289 6.82 -9.65 8.91
C SER A 289 6.34 -8.18 8.97
N LEU A 290 5.43 -7.78 8.09
CA LEU A 290 4.81 -6.45 8.09
C LEU A 290 3.95 -6.24 9.35
N VAL A 291 3.11 -7.23 9.67
CA VAL A 291 2.27 -7.19 10.88
C VAL A 291 3.12 -7.12 12.14
N MET A 292 4.19 -7.93 12.22
CA MET A 292 5.12 -7.92 13.34
C MET A 292 5.77 -6.56 13.55
N VAL A 293 6.25 -5.89 12.50
CA VAL A 293 6.82 -4.53 12.61
C VAL A 293 5.78 -3.56 13.16
N ARG A 294 4.57 -3.55 12.62
CA ARG A 294 3.51 -2.65 13.09
C ARG A 294 3.19 -2.89 14.56
N ARG A 295 2.95 -4.15 14.96
CA ARG A 295 2.65 -4.50 16.37
C ARG A 295 3.83 -4.19 17.30
N MET A 296 5.07 -4.46 16.88
CA MET A 296 6.24 -4.09 17.66
C MET A 296 6.31 -2.58 17.93
N HIS A 297 5.85 -1.75 17.00
CA HIS A 297 5.83 -0.30 17.18
C HIS A 297 4.74 0.21 18.12
N THR A 298 3.64 -0.52 18.30
CA THR A 298 2.61 -0.18 19.30
C THR A 298 3.04 -0.52 20.73
N LEU A 299 4.01 -1.43 20.87
CA LEU A 299 4.56 -1.75 22.18
C LEU A 299 5.47 -0.61 22.67
N GLY A 300 5.34 -0.20 23.92
CA GLY A 300 6.15 0.88 24.50
C GLY A 300 7.64 0.53 24.65
N LEU A 301 8.26 -0.14 23.68
CA LEU A 301 9.65 -0.59 23.68
C LEU A 301 10.61 0.52 23.20
N SER A 302 11.86 0.50 23.68
CA SER A 302 12.92 1.37 23.16
C SER A 302 13.30 0.97 21.73
N ALA A 303 13.94 1.87 20.97
CA ALA A 303 14.37 1.59 19.60
C ALA A 303 15.21 0.31 19.49
N LYS A 304 16.21 0.13 20.39
CA LYS A 304 17.05 -1.08 20.42
C LYS A 304 16.26 -2.34 20.78
N GLN A 305 15.31 -2.26 21.71
CA GLN A 305 14.42 -3.38 22.02
C GLN A 305 13.57 -3.79 20.82
N LYS A 306 13.05 -2.82 20.04
CA LYS A 306 12.30 -3.10 18.82
C LYS A 306 13.18 -3.80 17.78
N GLU A 307 14.40 -3.32 17.55
CA GLU A 307 15.35 -3.96 16.64
C GLU A 307 15.65 -5.41 17.04
N VAL A 308 15.99 -5.64 18.30
CA VAL A 308 16.23 -7.00 18.82
C VAL A 308 14.98 -7.88 18.71
N GLY A 309 13.79 -7.34 19.07
CA GLY A 309 12.53 -8.08 19.00
C GLY A 309 12.15 -8.49 17.59
N LEU A 310 12.40 -7.64 16.60
CA LEU A 310 12.14 -7.95 15.19
C LEU A 310 13.09 -9.02 14.64
N LEU A 311 14.38 -8.97 15.01
CA LEU A 311 15.37 -9.98 14.61
C LEU A 311 15.07 -11.33 15.27
N LEU A 312 14.61 -11.34 16.53
CA LEU A 312 14.11 -12.55 17.20
C LEU A 312 12.89 -13.11 16.48
N ALA A 313 11.96 -12.24 16.08
CA ALA A 313 10.76 -12.63 15.34
C ALA A 313 11.06 -13.16 13.92
N GLN A 314 12.22 -12.83 13.36
CA GLN A 314 12.75 -13.39 12.10
C GLN A 314 13.57 -14.67 12.30
N ASP A 315 13.46 -15.28 13.47
CA ASP A 315 14.15 -16.52 13.83
C ASP A 315 15.69 -16.44 13.92
N GLN A 316 16.25 -15.23 14.06
CA GLN A 316 17.70 -15.08 14.18
C GLN A 316 18.23 -15.56 15.54
N SER A 317 19.44 -16.13 15.54
CA SER A 317 20.14 -16.50 16.77
C SER A 317 20.66 -15.27 17.51
N PHE A 318 20.92 -15.39 18.82
CA PHE A 318 21.48 -14.29 19.60
C PHE A 318 22.86 -13.84 19.10
N GLU A 319 23.64 -14.76 18.55
CA GLU A 319 24.95 -14.49 17.93
C GLU A 319 24.78 -13.63 16.68
N SER A 320 23.83 -13.99 15.81
CA SER A 320 23.48 -13.23 14.60
C SER A 320 22.96 -11.83 14.96
N ILE A 321 22.07 -11.74 15.95
CA ILE A 321 21.53 -10.47 16.43
C ILE A 321 22.64 -9.58 16.98
N ALA A 322 23.55 -10.14 17.79
CA ALA A 322 24.68 -9.44 18.37
C ALA A 322 25.59 -8.85 17.27
N ALA A 323 25.92 -9.66 16.25
CA ALA A 323 26.73 -9.25 15.11
C ALA A 323 26.03 -8.15 14.30
N THR A 324 24.75 -8.33 13.98
CA THR A 324 23.97 -7.36 13.18
C THR A 324 23.84 -6.00 13.88
N LEU A 325 23.65 -5.99 15.20
CA LEU A 325 23.43 -4.77 15.98
C LEU A 325 24.70 -4.19 16.62
N HIS A 326 25.87 -4.84 16.40
CA HIS A 326 27.15 -4.47 17.00
C HIS A 326 27.08 -4.37 18.53
N ILE A 327 26.50 -5.39 19.17
CA ILE A 327 26.38 -5.51 20.63
C ILE A 327 26.93 -6.88 21.10
N SER A 328 27.10 -7.08 22.41
CA SER A 328 27.45 -8.40 22.93
C SER A 328 26.26 -9.36 22.92
N VAL A 329 26.51 -10.66 22.83
CA VAL A 329 25.47 -11.71 22.96
C VAL A 329 24.72 -11.58 24.28
N THR A 330 25.42 -11.28 25.37
CA THR A 330 24.81 -11.02 26.68
C THR A 330 23.82 -9.84 26.61
N THR A 331 24.22 -8.74 25.98
CA THR A 331 23.35 -7.58 25.80
C THR A 331 22.10 -7.92 24.95
N ALA A 332 22.24 -8.73 23.90
CA ALA A 332 21.11 -9.20 23.10
C ALA A 332 20.12 -10.04 23.93
N LYS A 333 20.64 -10.96 24.78
CA LYS A 333 19.82 -11.74 25.72
C LYS A 333 19.12 -10.88 26.76
N ASP A 334 19.79 -9.86 27.30
CA ASP A 334 19.19 -8.91 28.24
C ASP A 334 18.06 -8.11 27.61
N TYR A 335 18.22 -7.66 26.36
CA TYR A 335 17.14 -7.00 25.62
C TYR A 335 15.96 -7.96 25.40
N ALA A 336 16.20 -9.22 25.01
CA ALA A 336 15.16 -10.21 24.84
C ALA A 336 14.36 -10.44 26.14
N GLN A 337 15.02 -10.61 27.28
CA GLN A 337 14.37 -10.76 28.59
C GLN A 337 13.50 -9.53 28.95
N ARG A 338 13.99 -8.31 28.66
CA ARG A 338 13.22 -7.08 28.89
C ARG A 338 12.00 -6.99 27.97
N ILE A 339 12.12 -7.44 26.72
CA ILE A 339 11.00 -7.52 25.78
C ILE A 339 9.97 -8.52 26.29
N TYR A 340 10.40 -9.74 26.63
CA TYR A 340 9.53 -10.81 27.14
C TYR A 340 8.74 -10.34 28.37
N ARG A 341 9.40 -9.73 29.33
CA ARG A 341 8.76 -9.18 30.53
C ARG A 341 7.73 -8.08 30.18
N LYS A 342 8.05 -7.21 29.21
CA LYS A 342 7.20 -6.08 28.85
C LYS A 342 5.98 -6.50 28.04
N VAL A 343 6.11 -7.55 27.24
CA VAL A 343 5.03 -8.14 26.43
C VAL A 343 4.27 -9.21 27.21
N ASN A 344 4.74 -9.56 28.41
CA ASN A 344 4.21 -10.65 29.24
C ASN A 344 4.23 -12.01 28.54
N VAL A 345 5.40 -12.37 27.99
CA VAL A 345 5.68 -13.66 27.37
C VAL A 345 6.95 -14.26 27.96
N HIS A 346 7.14 -15.57 27.81
CA HIS A 346 8.25 -16.30 28.46
C HIS A 346 9.22 -16.93 27.45
N SER A 347 8.86 -16.96 26.18
CA SER A 347 9.66 -17.57 25.12
C SER A 347 9.61 -16.78 23.82
N LYS A 348 10.53 -17.10 22.92
CA LYS A 348 10.56 -16.59 21.55
C LYS A 348 9.27 -16.96 20.80
N ASP A 349 8.80 -18.22 20.96
CA ASP A 349 7.58 -18.69 20.28
C ASP A 349 6.32 -17.97 20.77
N GLU A 350 6.27 -17.65 22.06
CA GLU A 350 5.19 -16.83 22.61
C GLU A 350 5.26 -15.39 22.10
N LEU A 351 6.45 -14.81 22.00
CA LEU A 351 6.62 -13.50 21.38
C LEU A 351 6.17 -13.50 19.92
N MET A 352 6.55 -14.52 19.15
CA MET A 352 6.12 -14.68 17.76
C MET A 352 4.60 -14.74 17.65
N ARG A 353 3.94 -15.52 18.50
CA ARG A 353 2.47 -15.62 18.55
C ARG A 353 1.81 -14.30 18.96
N ALA A 354 2.38 -13.58 19.90
CA ALA A 354 1.86 -12.28 20.34
C ALA A 354 2.01 -11.18 19.26
N LEU A 355 2.98 -11.34 18.34
CA LEU A 355 3.23 -10.39 17.24
C LEU A 355 2.51 -10.77 15.93
N ARG A 356 1.98 -11.98 15.81
CA ARG A 356 1.14 -12.43 14.68
C ARG A 356 -0.32 -12.07 14.90
#